data_04c021b7606b95c0b03676876198869d
#
_entry.id   04c021b7606b95c0b03676876198869d
#
_cell.length_a   1.000
_cell.length_b   1.000
_cell.length_c   1.000
_cell.angle_alpha   90.00
_cell.angle_beta   90.00
_cell.angle_gamma   90.00
#
_symmetry.space_group_name_H-M   'P 1'
#
loop_
_entity.id
_entity.type
_entity.pdbx_description
1 polymer ?
#
loop_
_entity_poly.entity_id
_entity_poly.type
_entity_poly.pdbx_seq_one_letter_code
_entity_poly.pdbx_strand_id
1 'polypeptide(L)'
;MSLDHTQLPVGIFFMQAQEQVVFGRPAAQAVLEQVERMGARRVFLTSGRTLGQLDDGPLQRIRRALGDRHCGTWSQIRAHSPREDVIDGALAAREAGADLLVAVGGGSVIDATKAMLMAIWMKLDTPADMAPYRNNQPQGEARPVEAPVDAIRMLAVSTTLSASEFTPNAGVTESQTHTKQSYSHRLMVPVTAILDPQATLDTPPDLLFNTAIRAVDHAVESFCSPRANPATEPLSLQGWRLLARSLPAIQADPTDLDARLKAQFGMWQAIAGSVAGARTGASHGIGYALGATFDIAHGHTSCVMLPAVLRWNAAVNADRQRLLSEAVGQPDVPAADLVAALVARLGLPGSLRDVGVGPEHFADIAKRALVYVNLRDNPRPITRIDEVIEILELAV
;
A
#
# COMPACT_ATOMS: atom_id res chain seq x y z
N MET A 1 43.13 17.46 -10.06
CA MET A 1 42.41 17.13 -8.81
C MET A 1 41.39 16.06 -9.16
N SER A 2 41.63 14.79 -8.86
CA SER A 2 40.60 13.76 -9.03
C SER A 2 39.56 14.00 -7.94
N LEU A 3 38.30 14.22 -8.32
CA LEU A 3 37.20 14.29 -7.38
C LEU A 3 37.02 12.89 -6.76
N ASP A 4 37.13 12.82 -5.44
CA ASP A 4 36.84 11.59 -4.69
C ASP A 4 35.31 11.41 -4.65
N HIS A 5 34.78 10.55 -5.50
CA HIS A 5 33.36 10.22 -5.56
C HIS A 5 32.91 9.22 -4.48
N THR A 6 33.82 8.72 -3.64
CA THR A 6 33.49 7.68 -2.64
C THR A 6 32.58 8.17 -1.51
N GLN A 7 32.47 9.49 -1.31
CA GLN A 7 31.62 10.12 -0.29
C GLN A 7 30.29 10.66 -0.83
N LEU A 8 30.05 10.55 -2.15
CA LEU A 8 28.81 11.01 -2.74
C LEU A 8 27.71 9.94 -2.59
N PRO A 9 26.46 10.32 -2.31
CA PRO A 9 25.34 9.38 -2.33
C PRO A 9 25.16 8.83 -3.74
N VAL A 10 25.16 7.49 -3.85
CA VAL A 10 24.98 6.78 -5.12
C VAL A 10 23.66 6.01 -5.06
N GLY A 11 22.81 6.16 -6.07
CA GLY A 11 21.53 5.46 -6.10
C GLY A 11 20.75 5.71 -7.37
N ILE A 12 19.53 5.13 -7.42
CA ILE A 12 18.57 5.31 -8.50
C ILE A 12 17.27 5.80 -7.88
N PHE A 13 16.70 6.86 -8.44
CA PHE A 13 15.37 7.33 -8.12
C PHE A 13 14.40 6.84 -9.21
N PHE A 14 13.46 5.98 -8.83
CA PHE A 14 12.50 5.41 -9.77
C PHE A 14 11.29 6.35 -9.96
N MET A 15 11.03 6.71 -11.22
CA MET A 15 9.84 7.46 -11.61
C MET A 15 8.71 6.50 -11.99
N GLN A 16 7.54 6.70 -11.41
CA GLN A 16 6.36 5.91 -11.74
C GLN A 16 5.72 6.37 -13.06
N ALA A 17 4.97 5.48 -13.74
CA ALA A 17 4.21 5.83 -14.94
C ALA A 17 2.82 6.42 -14.60
N GLN A 18 2.69 7.05 -13.44
CA GLN A 18 1.53 7.82 -13.01
C GLN A 18 1.67 9.25 -13.51
N GLU A 19 0.61 9.79 -14.11
CA GLU A 19 0.67 11.13 -14.71
C GLU A 19 0.23 12.22 -13.74
N GLN A 20 -0.78 11.94 -12.91
CA GLN A 20 -1.39 12.96 -12.07
C GLN A 20 -1.85 12.40 -10.71
N VAL A 21 -1.91 13.30 -9.73
CA VAL A 21 -2.65 13.12 -8.48
C VAL A 21 -3.64 14.27 -8.38
N VAL A 22 -4.93 13.98 -8.45
CA VAL A 22 -6.01 14.95 -8.25
C VAL A 22 -6.46 14.88 -6.80
N PHE A 23 -6.54 16.00 -6.11
CA PHE A 23 -6.86 16.03 -4.69
C PHE A 23 -7.85 17.14 -4.32
N GLY A 24 -8.61 16.92 -3.24
CA GLY A 24 -9.52 17.92 -2.65
C GLY A 24 -10.76 18.21 -3.50
N ARG A 25 -10.99 17.46 -4.57
CA ARG A 25 -12.20 17.54 -5.40
C ARG A 25 -13.09 16.34 -5.18
N PRO A 26 -14.42 16.48 -5.29
CA PRO A 26 -15.33 15.34 -5.29
C PRO A 26 -14.93 14.30 -6.33
N ALA A 27 -14.80 13.02 -5.93
CA ALA A 27 -14.33 11.96 -6.79
C ALA A 27 -15.14 11.82 -8.09
N ALA A 28 -16.47 12.02 -8.02
CA ALA A 28 -17.34 11.93 -9.18
C ALA A 28 -16.98 12.98 -10.25
N GLN A 29 -16.69 14.21 -9.83
CA GLN A 29 -16.24 15.26 -10.74
C GLN A 29 -14.84 14.97 -11.29
N ALA A 30 -13.92 14.61 -10.40
CA ALA A 30 -12.53 14.33 -10.79
C ALA A 30 -12.42 13.17 -11.78
N VAL A 31 -13.19 12.07 -11.57
CA VAL A 31 -13.24 10.95 -12.50
C VAL A 31 -13.77 11.40 -13.86
N LEU A 32 -14.86 12.17 -13.93
CA LEU A 32 -15.43 12.64 -15.18
C LEU A 32 -14.43 13.51 -15.97
N GLU A 33 -13.76 14.44 -15.31
CA GLU A 33 -12.71 15.30 -15.92
C GLU A 33 -11.56 14.42 -16.49
N GLN A 34 -11.14 13.38 -15.76
CA GLN A 34 -10.09 12.48 -16.24
C GLN A 34 -10.54 11.60 -17.42
N VAL A 35 -11.77 11.11 -17.39
CA VAL A 35 -12.39 10.36 -18.50
C VAL A 35 -12.42 11.22 -19.77
N GLU A 36 -12.78 12.49 -19.66
CA GLU A 36 -12.77 13.44 -20.76
C GLU A 36 -11.36 13.72 -21.27
N ARG A 37 -10.40 13.96 -20.37
CA ARG A 37 -8.98 14.17 -20.71
C ARG A 37 -8.39 13.00 -21.49
N MET A 38 -8.75 11.77 -21.11
CA MET A 38 -8.26 10.54 -21.73
C MET A 38 -9.04 10.15 -22.99
N GLY A 39 -10.16 10.81 -23.29
CA GLY A 39 -11.04 10.47 -24.41
C GLY A 39 -11.75 9.14 -24.25
N ALA A 40 -11.85 8.60 -23.02
CA ALA A 40 -12.50 7.33 -22.77
C ALA A 40 -14.02 7.42 -22.93
N ARG A 41 -14.62 6.37 -23.51
CA ARG A 41 -16.04 6.31 -23.84
C ARG A 41 -16.77 5.18 -23.12
N ARG A 42 -16.05 4.15 -22.69
CA ARG A 42 -16.61 2.93 -22.08
C ARG A 42 -15.89 2.65 -20.76
N VAL A 43 -16.36 3.32 -19.71
CA VAL A 43 -15.76 3.27 -18.38
C VAL A 43 -16.36 2.15 -17.57
N PHE A 44 -15.51 1.24 -17.09
CA PHE A 44 -15.90 0.14 -16.23
C PHE A 44 -15.45 0.39 -14.79
N LEU A 45 -16.38 0.28 -13.84
CA LEU A 45 -16.11 0.52 -12.42
C LEU A 45 -15.78 -0.79 -11.70
N THR A 46 -14.81 -0.73 -10.78
CA THR A 46 -14.49 -1.85 -9.88
C THR A 46 -14.58 -1.43 -8.44
N SER A 47 -15.12 -2.30 -7.56
CA SER A 47 -15.29 -2.00 -6.14
C SER A 47 -15.42 -3.27 -5.31
N GLY A 48 -15.38 -3.13 -3.98
CA GLY A 48 -15.77 -4.17 -3.03
C GLY A 48 -17.28 -4.18 -2.77
N ARG A 49 -17.76 -5.28 -2.19
CA ARG A 49 -19.19 -5.49 -1.92
C ARG A 49 -19.81 -4.39 -1.06
N THR A 50 -19.14 -3.98 0.00
CA THR A 50 -19.65 -2.97 0.95
C THR A 50 -19.95 -1.65 0.25
N LEU A 51 -19.00 -1.10 -0.53
CA LEU A 51 -19.24 0.14 -1.28
C LEU A 51 -20.25 -0.06 -2.41
N GLY A 52 -20.31 -1.27 -2.99
CA GLY A 52 -21.30 -1.62 -4.00
C GLY A 52 -22.75 -1.58 -3.50
N GLN A 53 -22.96 -1.76 -2.20
CA GLN A 53 -24.29 -1.80 -1.56
C GLN A 53 -24.76 -0.44 -1.03
N LEU A 54 -23.90 0.59 -0.99
CA LEU A 54 -24.29 1.93 -0.56
C LEU A 54 -25.14 2.63 -1.61
N ASP A 55 -26.29 3.15 -1.22
CA ASP A 55 -27.20 3.86 -2.14
C ASP A 55 -26.61 5.19 -2.66
N ASP A 56 -25.83 5.89 -1.85
CA ASP A 56 -25.18 7.16 -2.17
C ASP A 56 -23.68 7.22 -1.81
N GLY A 57 -22.99 6.08 -1.89
CA GLY A 57 -21.55 6.02 -1.69
C GLY A 57 -20.74 6.58 -2.89
N PRO A 58 -19.41 6.65 -2.77
CA PRO A 58 -18.53 7.19 -3.81
C PRO A 58 -18.71 6.46 -5.15
N LEU A 59 -18.91 5.14 -5.15
CA LEU A 59 -19.14 4.34 -6.35
C LEU A 59 -20.40 4.80 -7.10
N GLN A 60 -21.52 4.99 -6.39
CA GLN A 60 -22.81 5.37 -7.00
C GLN A 60 -22.78 6.81 -7.51
N ARG A 61 -22.09 7.73 -6.80
CA ARG A 61 -21.92 9.11 -7.27
C ARG A 61 -21.12 9.16 -8.56
N ILE A 62 -20.03 8.38 -8.66
CA ILE A 62 -19.22 8.27 -9.88
C ILE A 62 -20.05 7.67 -11.02
N ARG A 63 -20.78 6.57 -10.78
CA ARG A 63 -21.63 5.95 -11.78
C ARG A 63 -22.65 6.93 -12.37
N ARG A 64 -23.30 7.73 -11.51
CA ARG A 64 -24.27 8.74 -11.96
C ARG A 64 -23.60 9.84 -12.79
N ALA A 65 -22.42 10.29 -12.39
CA ALA A 65 -21.67 11.31 -13.12
C ALA A 65 -21.21 10.85 -14.52
N LEU A 66 -20.87 9.58 -14.66
CA LEU A 66 -20.44 9.00 -15.94
C LEU A 66 -21.59 8.91 -16.97
N GLY A 67 -22.84 8.73 -16.53
CA GLY A 67 -24.00 8.61 -17.42
C GLY A 67 -23.78 7.50 -18.47
N ASP A 68 -23.94 7.83 -19.74
CA ASP A 68 -23.84 6.89 -20.87
C ASP A 68 -22.41 6.35 -21.09
N ARG A 69 -21.40 6.97 -20.51
CA ARG A 69 -20.02 6.45 -20.54
C ARG A 69 -19.81 5.24 -19.60
N HIS A 70 -20.69 5.03 -18.63
CA HIS A 70 -20.62 3.86 -17.75
C HIS A 70 -21.05 2.60 -18.51
N CYS A 71 -20.14 1.66 -18.72
CA CYS A 71 -20.44 0.43 -19.47
C CYS A 71 -20.61 -0.81 -18.59
N GLY A 72 -20.30 -0.75 -17.31
CA GLY A 72 -20.47 -1.85 -16.37
C GLY A 72 -19.78 -1.64 -15.03
N THR A 73 -20.12 -2.47 -14.05
CA THR A 73 -19.54 -2.44 -12.70
C THR A 73 -19.30 -3.85 -12.17
N TRP A 74 -18.10 -4.10 -11.65
CA TRP A 74 -17.79 -5.30 -10.87
C TRP A 74 -17.55 -4.90 -9.41
N SER A 75 -18.53 -5.16 -8.54
CA SER A 75 -18.47 -4.80 -7.12
C SER A 75 -18.39 -6.02 -6.19
N GLN A 76 -17.73 -7.10 -6.64
CA GLN A 76 -17.61 -8.35 -5.89
C GLN A 76 -16.19 -8.63 -5.37
N ILE A 77 -15.27 -7.65 -5.46
CA ILE A 77 -13.89 -7.83 -5.04
C ILE A 77 -13.84 -8.01 -3.52
N ARG A 78 -13.35 -9.17 -3.10
CA ARG A 78 -13.14 -9.55 -1.69
C ARG A 78 -11.81 -8.99 -1.16
N ALA A 79 -11.67 -9.01 0.16
CA ALA A 79 -10.41 -8.72 0.83
C ALA A 79 -9.27 -9.59 0.25
N HIS A 80 -8.05 -9.06 0.25
CA HIS A 80 -6.85 -9.72 -0.25
C HIS A 80 -6.84 -10.07 -1.74
N SER A 81 -7.83 -9.56 -2.52
CA SER A 81 -7.86 -9.68 -4.00
C SER A 81 -7.70 -11.12 -4.50
N PRO A 82 -8.65 -12.04 -4.27
CA PRO A 82 -8.54 -13.40 -4.79
C PRO A 82 -8.41 -13.43 -6.32
N ARG A 83 -7.66 -14.40 -6.87
CA ARG A 83 -7.47 -14.56 -8.31
C ARG A 83 -8.79 -14.70 -9.08
N GLU A 84 -9.75 -15.40 -8.49
CA GLU A 84 -11.08 -15.61 -9.05
C GLU A 84 -11.75 -14.26 -9.30
N ASP A 85 -11.77 -13.36 -8.29
CA ASP A 85 -12.38 -12.04 -8.41
C ASP A 85 -11.68 -11.18 -9.47
N VAL A 86 -10.36 -11.34 -9.64
CA VAL A 86 -9.57 -10.65 -10.68
C VAL A 86 -10.00 -11.13 -12.07
N ILE A 87 -10.07 -12.43 -12.28
CA ILE A 87 -10.43 -13.00 -13.60
C ILE A 87 -11.88 -12.70 -13.96
N ASP A 88 -12.81 -12.93 -13.03
CA ASP A 88 -14.23 -12.66 -13.25
C ASP A 88 -14.48 -11.18 -13.60
N GLY A 89 -13.83 -10.27 -12.86
CA GLY A 89 -13.90 -8.84 -13.15
C GLY A 89 -13.25 -8.46 -14.48
N ALA A 90 -12.12 -9.10 -14.86
CA ALA A 90 -11.46 -8.87 -16.15
C ALA A 90 -12.31 -9.36 -17.32
N LEU A 91 -12.95 -10.52 -17.19
CA LEU A 91 -13.89 -11.06 -18.18
C LEU A 91 -15.09 -10.14 -18.36
N ALA A 92 -15.71 -9.69 -17.26
CA ALA A 92 -16.83 -8.75 -17.30
C ALA A 92 -16.44 -7.41 -17.96
N ALA A 93 -15.24 -6.87 -17.68
CA ALA A 93 -14.76 -5.64 -18.30
C ALA A 93 -14.51 -5.82 -19.81
N ARG A 94 -13.96 -6.97 -20.24
CA ARG A 94 -13.77 -7.31 -21.67
C ARG A 94 -15.11 -7.44 -22.40
N GLU A 95 -16.07 -8.15 -21.81
CA GLU A 95 -17.42 -8.32 -22.37
C GLU A 95 -18.14 -6.97 -22.51
N ALA A 96 -17.98 -6.09 -21.51
CA ALA A 96 -18.50 -4.73 -21.59
C ALA A 96 -17.75 -3.84 -22.60
N GLY A 97 -16.67 -4.31 -23.22
CA GLY A 97 -15.86 -3.52 -24.16
C GLY A 97 -15.27 -2.27 -23.51
N ALA A 98 -14.81 -2.39 -22.27
CA ALA A 98 -14.24 -1.27 -21.52
C ALA A 98 -12.96 -0.74 -22.17
N ASP A 99 -12.80 0.58 -22.21
CA ASP A 99 -11.59 1.28 -22.64
C ASP A 99 -10.85 1.97 -21.48
N LEU A 100 -11.48 2.05 -20.29
CA LEU A 100 -10.91 2.57 -19.07
C LEU A 100 -11.48 1.83 -17.85
N LEU A 101 -10.63 1.44 -16.89
CA LEU A 101 -11.06 0.94 -15.59
C LEU A 101 -10.99 2.05 -14.53
N VAL A 102 -11.93 2.08 -13.59
CA VAL A 102 -11.89 2.98 -12.43
C VAL A 102 -12.07 2.16 -11.17
N ALA A 103 -11.00 2.05 -10.38
CA ALA A 103 -11.05 1.42 -9.07
C ALA A 103 -11.59 2.40 -8.02
N VAL A 104 -12.67 2.01 -7.32
CA VAL A 104 -13.25 2.78 -6.21
C VAL A 104 -13.22 1.92 -4.97
N GLY A 105 -12.25 2.15 -4.09
CA GLY A 105 -12.08 1.33 -2.89
C GLY A 105 -10.71 1.41 -2.24
N GLY A 106 -10.44 0.48 -1.34
CA GLY A 106 -9.15 0.35 -0.67
C GLY A 106 -8.15 -0.51 -1.45
N GLY A 107 -7.03 -0.83 -0.82
CA GLY A 107 -5.90 -1.52 -1.42
C GLY A 107 -6.26 -2.81 -2.16
N SER A 108 -7.14 -3.66 -1.61
CA SER A 108 -7.57 -4.89 -2.28
C SER A 108 -8.30 -4.63 -3.60
N VAL A 109 -9.15 -3.60 -3.65
CA VAL A 109 -9.86 -3.23 -4.89
C VAL A 109 -8.88 -2.70 -5.93
N ILE A 110 -7.95 -1.84 -5.52
CA ILE A 110 -6.95 -1.24 -6.40
C ILE A 110 -6.00 -2.33 -6.92
N ASP A 111 -5.53 -3.24 -6.07
CA ASP A 111 -4.64 -4.33 -6.47
C ASP A 111 -5.36 -5.33 -7.41
N ALA A 112 -6.61 -5.70 -7.11
CA ALA A 112 -7.40 -6.51 -8.02
C ALA A 112 -7.55 -5.83 -9.40
N THR A 113 -7.86 -4.53 -9.43
CA THR A 113 -8.03 -3.80 -10.70
C THR A 113 -6.73 -3.70 -11.49
N LYS A 114 -5.58 -3.52 -10.84
CA LYS A 114 -4.26 -3.61 -11.49
C LYS A 114 -4.03 -4.99 -12.10
N ALA A 115 -4.35 -6.05 -11.36
CA ALA A 115 -4.23 -7.42 -11.86
C ALA A 115 -5.24 -7.71 -12.98
N MET A 116 -6.44 -7.09 -12.96
CA MET A 116 -7.39 -7.14 -14.07
C MET A 116 -6.81 -6.51 -15.35
N LEU A 117 -6.06 -5.39 -15.26
CA LEU A 117 -5.35 -4.85 -16.43
C LEU A 117 -4.43 -5.90 -17.05
N MET A 118 -3.60 -6.56 -16.22
CA MET A 118 -2.72 -7.64 -16.68
C MET A 118 -3.53 -8.77 -17.33
N ALA A 119 -4.61 -9.22 -16.70
CA ALA A 119 -5.46 -10.29 -17.23
C ALA A 119 -6.09 -9.90 -18.57
N ILE A 120 -6.49 -8.64 -18.75
CA ILE A 120 -7.01 -8.13 -20.01
C ILE A 120 -5.92 -8.08 -21.09
N TRP A 121 -4.74 -7.53 -20.77
CA TRP A 121 -3.62 -7.43 -21.72
C TRP A 121 -3.14 -8.79 -22.21
N MET A 122 -3.02 -9.74 -21.27
CA MET A 122 -2.52 -11.09 -21.54
C MET A 122 -3.62 -12.06 -21.98
N LYS A 123 -4.89 -11.61 -22.06
CA LYS A 123 -6.09 -12.40 -22.44
C LYS A 123 -6.25 -13.65 -21.58
N LEU A 124 -6.08 -13.51 -20.25
CA LEU A 124 -6.25 -14.61 -19.32
C LEU A 124 -7.73 -14.88 -19.06
N ASP A 125 -8.11 -16.16 -19.04
CA ASP A 125 -9.51 -16.60 -18.92
C ASP A 125 -9.76 -17.38 -17.63
N THR A 126 -8.72 -17.91 -17.00
CA THR A 126 -8.83 -18.68 -15.75
C THR A 126 -7.86 -18.18 -14.67
N PRO A 127 -8.17 -18.38 -13.38
CA PRO A 127 -7.25 -18.06 -12.29
C PRO A 127 -5.87 -18.73 -12.40
N ALA A 128 -5.82 -19.93 -12.98
CA ALA A 128 -4.58 -20.68 -13.19
C ALA A 128 -3.65 -19.98 -14.20
N ASP A 129 -4.19 -19.29 -15.21
CA ASP A 129 -3.43 -18.59 -16.24
C ASP A 129 -2.59 -17.44 -15.67
N MET A 130 -2.91 -16.94 -14.48
CA MET A 130 -2.12 -15.92 -13.80
C MET A 130 -0.78 -16.44 -13.28
N ALA A 131 -0.66 -17.73 -12.97
CA ALA A 131 0.50 -18.31 -12.28
C ALA A 131 1.85 -18.02 -12.97
N PRO A 132 2.00 -18.07 -14.30
CA PRO A 132 3.27 -17.79 -14.95
C PRO A 132 3.78 -16.34 -14.81
N TYR A 133 2.92 -15.38 -14.47
CA TYR A 133 3.22 -13.94 -14.45
C TYR A 133 3.57 -13.40 -13.06
N ARG A 134 3.55 -14.23 -12.02
CA ARG A 134 3.88 -13.80 -10.66
C ARG A 134 5.36 -13.47 -10.52
N ASN A 135 5.69 -12.38 -9.82
CA ASN A 135 7.07 -11.93 -9.62
C ASN A 135 7.88 -12.84 -8.69
N ASN A 136 7.22 -13.56 -7.77
CA ASN A 136 7.86 -14.40 -6.76
C ASN A 136 8.01 -15.85 -7.24
N GLN A 137 8.42 -16.04 -8.50
CA GLN A 137 8.81 -17.33 -9.05
C GLN A 137 10.31 -17.56 -8.92
N PRO A 138 10.79 -18.82 -8.98
CA PRO A 138 12.19 -19.11 -9.19
C PRO A 138 12.75 -18.39 -10.43
N GLN A 139 14.01 -18.02 -10.37
CA GLN A 139 14.65 -17.26 -11.44
C GLN A 139 14.57 -18.04 -12.78
N GLY A 140 14.05 -17.39 -13.82
CA GLY A 140 13.89 -17.96 -15.16
C GLY A 140 12.53 -18.59 -15.46
N GLU A 141 11.63 -18.71 -14.48
CA GLU A 141 10.28 -19.28 -14.69
C GLU A 141 9.19 -18.21 -14.90
N ALA A 142 9.43 -16.98 -14.46
CA ALA A 142 8.45 -15.90 -14.59
C ALA A 142 8.35 -15.44 -16.06
N ARG A 143 7.13 -15.37 -16.59
CA ARG A 143 6.84 -14.73 -17.87
C ARG A 143 6.69 -13.22 -17.67
N PRO A 144 7.24 -12.38 -18.57
CA PRO A 144 7.02 -10.95 -18.53
C PRO A 144 5.55 -10.63 -18.81
N VAL A 145 5.04 -9.63 -18.11
CA VAL A 145 3.76 -9.01 -18.46
C VAL A 145 4.02 -8.05 -19.61
N GLU A 146 3.27 -8.17 -20.70
CA GLU A 146 3.38 -7.33 -21.89
C GLU A 146 2.12 -6.48 -22.03
N ALA A 147 2.28 -5.16 -22.02
CA ALA A 147 1.18 -4.24 -22.26
C ALA A 147 1.14 -3.87 -23.75
N PRO A 148 -0.03 -3.97 -24.43
CA PRO A 148 -0.20 -3.45 -25.80
C PRO A 148 0.12 -1.95 -25.90
N VAL A 149 0.37 -1.46 -27.11
CA VAL A 149 0.67 -0.04 -27.34
C VAL A 149 -0.50 0.87 -26.90
N ASP A 150 -1.71 0.42 -27.17
CA ASP A 150 -2.99 1.04 -26.80
C ASP A 150 -3.63 0.38 -25.57
N ALA A 151 -2.80 -0.07 -24.64
CA ALA A 151 -3.25 -0.79 -23.46
C ALA A 151 -4.31 -0.01 -22.68
N ILE A 152 -5.43 -0.67 -22.35
CA ILE A 152 -6.39 -0.14 -21.39
C ILE A 152 -5.67 0.21 -20.09
N ARG A 153 -6.00 1.37 -19.49
CA ARG A 153 -5.40 1.90 -18.27
C ARG A 153 -6.46 2.00 -17.17
N MET A 154 -6.04 2.50 -16.01
CA MET A 154 -6.97 2.69 -14.90
C MET A 154 -6.78 4.03 -14.19
N LEU A 155 -7.86 4.50 -13.55
CA LEU A 155 -7.89 5.51 -12.50
C LEU A 155 -8.12 4.82 -11.15
N ALA A 156 -7.72 5.46 -10.06
CA ALA A 156 -8.01 4.97 -8.71
C ALA A 156 -8.58 6.09 -7.83
N VAL A 157 -9.71 5.82 -7.20
CA VAL A 157 -10.32 6.61 -6.13
C VAL A 157 -10.11 5.83 -4.84
N SER A 158 -9.16 6.28 -4.03
CA SER A 158 -8.80 5.59 -2.79
C SER A 158 -9.76 5.95 -1.67
N THR A 159 -10.30 4.93 -1.00
CA THR A 159 -11.15 5.09 0.18
C THR A 159 -10.43 4.75 1.49
N THR A 160 -9.20 4.24 1.42
CA THR A 160 -8.34 3.90 2.56
C THR A 160 -6.98 4.60 2.45
N LEU A 161 -6.10 4.38 3.41
CA LEU A 161 -4.75 4.95 3.43
C LEU A 161 -3.67 3.89 3.11
N SER A 162 -4.00 2.92 2.24
CA SER A 162 -3.12 1.80 1.90
C SER A 162 -2.00 2.11 0.92
N ALA A 163 -2.08 3.24 0.21
CA ALA A 163 -1.12 3.69 -0.80
C ALA A 163 -0.97 2.80 -2.05
N SER A 164 -1.87 1.84 -2.27
CA SER A 164 -1.80 0.95 -3.44
C SER A 164 -1.88 1.72 -4.76
N GLU A 165 -2.61 2.82 -4.82
CA GLU A 165 -2.76 3.69 -6.00
C GLU A 165 -1.45 4.34 -6.48
N PHE A 166 -0.39 4.28 -5.69
CA PHE A 166 0.92 4.87 -6.00
C PHE A 166 1.98 3.84 -6.37
N THR A 167 1.62 2.59 -6.52
CA THR A 167 2.58 1.52 -6.83
C THR A 167 2.19 0.76 -8.09
N PRO A 168 3.16 0.25 -8.87
CA PRO A 168 2.88 -0.60 -10.03
C PRO A 168 2.64 -2.07 -9.65
N ASN A 169 2.73 -2.41 -8.36
CA ASN A 169 2.60 -3.77 -7.85
C ASN A 169 1.14 -4.08 -7.47
N ALA A 170 0.72 -5.32 -7.66
CA ALA A 170 -0.55 -5.86 -7.20
C ALA A 170 -0.32 -7.12 -6.36
N GLY A 171 -0.86 -7.12 -5.13
CA GLY A 171 -0.89 -8.30 -4.27
C GLY A 171 -2.19 -9.07 -4.43
N VAL A 172 -2.14 -10.28 -4.97
CA VAL A 172 -3.29 -11.14 -5.26
C VAL A 172 -3.16 -12.45 -4.49
N THR A 173 -4.26 -12.96 -3.94
CA THR A 173 -4.25 -14.22 -3.19
C THR A 173 -4.64 -15.37 -4.10
N GLU A 174 -3.84 -16.42 -4.07
CA GLU A 174 -4.20 -17.73 -4.58
C GLU A 174 -5.01 -18.47 -3.52
N SER A 175 -6.30 -18.73 -3.81
CA SER A 175 -7.29 -19.14 -2.80
C SER A 175 -7.11 -20.57 -2.31
N GLN A 176 -6.53 -21.47 -3.11
CA GLN A 176 -6.36 -22.89 -2.72
C GLN A 176 -5.21 -23.05 -1.72
N THR A 177 -4.12 -22.33 -1.91
CA THR A 177 -2.92 -22.40 -1.07
C THR A 177 -2.85 -21.28 -0.02
N HIS A 178 -3.79 -20.33 -0.05
CA HIS A 178 -3.79 -19.10 0.76
C HIS A 178 -2.48 -18.31 0.61
N THR A 179 -1.84 -18.41 -0.57
CA THR A 179 -0.54 -17.78 -0.81
C THR A 179 -0.71 -16.42 -1.46
N LYS A 180 -0.12 -15.38 -0.87
CA LYS A 180 -0.08 -14.05 -1.48
C LYS A 180 0.96 -14.02 -2.59
N GLN A 181 0.54 -13.62 -3.77
CA GLN A 181 1.34 -13.53 -4.97
C GLN A 181 1.43 -12.08 -5.43
N SER A 182 2.58 -11.71 -5.97
CA SER A 182 2.84 -10.36 -6.46
C SER A 182 2.93 -10.37 -7.98
N TYR A 183 2.27 -9.38 -8.58
CA TYR A 183 2.31 -9.10 -10.01
C TYR A 183 2.72 -7.65 -10.21
N SER A 184 3.48 -7.34 -11.24
CA SER A 184 3.86 -5.97 -11.53
C SER A 184 4.14 -5.72 -13.00
N HIS A 185 3.76 -4.54 -13.43
CA HIS A 185 4.22 -3.94 -14.68
C HIS A 185 4.13 -2.42 -14.54
N ARG A 186 5.08 -1.68 -15.14
CA ARG A 186 5.13 -0.22 -14.97
C ARG A 186 3.82 0.51 -15.30
N LEU A 187 3.01 -0.02 -16.21
CA LEU A 187 1.72 0.55 -16.61
C LEU A 187 0.54 0.08 -15.75
N MET A 188 0.73 -0.80 -14.76
CA MET A 188 -0.32 -1.18 -13.80
C MET A 188 -0.56 -0.09 -12.75
N VAL A 189 0.37 0.85 -12.57
CA VAL A 189 0.08 2.01 -11.73
C VAL A 189 -1.08 2.82 -12.34
N PRO A 190 -2.07 3.28 -11.54
CA PRO A 190 -3.12 4.16 -12.05
C PRO A 190 -2.56 5.40 -12.75
N VAL A 191 -3.11 5.76 -13.91
CA VAL A 191 -2.73 7.00 -14.62
C VAL A 191 -2.95 8.20 -13.74
N THR A 192 -4.08 8.21 -13.02
CA THR A 192 -4.42 9.23 -12.04
C THR A 192 -4.89 8.59 -10.75
N ALA A 193 -4.31 9.02 -9.63
CA ALA A 193 -4.85 8.79 -8.30
C ALA A 193 -5.74 9.98 -7.89
N ILE A 194 -6.92 9.70 -7.36
CA ILE A 194 -7.88 10.71 -6.92
C ILE A 194 -8.03 10.62 -5.41
N LEU A 195 -7.60 11.67 -4.72
CA LEU A 195 -7.63 11.82 -3.27
C LEU A 195 -8.80 12.72 -2.88
N ASP A 196 -9.97 12.11 -2.76
CA ASP A 196 -11.19 12.75 -2.25
C ASP A 196 -11.37 12.36 -0.78
N PRO A 197 -11.27 13.31 0.18
CA PRO A 197 -11.47 13.01 1.58
C PRO A 197 -12.89 12.52 1.88
N GLN A 198 -13.92 12.96 1.12
CA GLN A 198 -15.29 12.47 1.29
C GLN A 198 -15.43 10.99 0.94
N ALA A 199 -14.65 10.49 -0.02
CA ALA A 199 -14.68 9.07 -0.39
C ALA A 199 -14.19 8.14 0.74
N THR A 200 -13.52 8.70 1.76
CA THR A 200 -13.03 7.93 2.92
C THR A 200 -14.02 7.86 4.07
N LEU A 201 -15.12 8.64 4.05
CA LEU A 201 -16.07 8.74 5.17
C LEU A 201 -16.79 7.42 5.47
N ASP A 202 -17.09 6.64 4.45
CA ASP A 202 -17.78 5.35 4.56
C ASP A 202 -16.82 4.19 4.95
N THR A 203 -15.53 4.48 5.13
CA THR A 203 -14.55 3.46 5.52
C THR A 203 -14.59 3.24 7.03
N PRO A 204 -14.77 1.99 7.50
CA PRO A 204 -14.75 1.68 8.93
C PRO A 204 -13.48 2.21 9.61
N PRO A 205 -13.58 2.77 10.83
CA PRO A 205 -12.44 3.37 11.54
C PRO A 205 -11.24 2.43 11.68
N ASP A 206 -11.45 1.17 12.04
CA ASP A 206 -10.38 0.18 12.14
C ASP A 206 -9.63 0.03 10.81
N LEU A 207 -10.35 -0.13 9.69
CA LEU A 207 -9.75 -0.26 8.37
C LEU A 207 -9.00 1.02 7.95
N LEU A 208 -9.56 2.20 8.23
CA LEU A 208 -8.91 3.46 7.92
C LEU A 208 -7.60 3.59 8.69
N PHE A 209 -7.63 3.36 10.01
CA PHE A 209 -6.48 3.56 10.87
C PHE A 209 -5.42 2.47 10.72
N ASN A 210 -5.79 1.21 10.55
CA ASN A 210 -4.78 0.17 10.32
C ASN A 210 -4.04 0.38 8.99
N THR A 211 -4.75 0.79 7.92
CA THR A 211 -4.09 1.14 6.65
C THR A 211 -3.25 2.41 6.78
N ALA A 212 -3.63 3.35 7.64
CA ALA A 212 -2.84 4.55 7.94
C ALA A 212 -1.54 4.20 8.68
N ILE A 213 -1.56 3.29 9.66
CA ILE A 213 -0.33 2.84 10.33
C ILE A 213 0.58 2.08 9.34
N ARG A 214 0.01 1.39 8.35
CA ARG A 214 0.82 0.86 7.24
C ARG A 214 1.53 1.97 6.47
N ALA A 215 0.87 3.10 6.22
CA ALA A 215 1.51 4.27 5.61
C ALA A 215 2.58 4.90 6.53
N VAL A 216 2.35 4.95 7.85
CA VAL A 216 3.37 5.35 8.84
C VAL A 216 4.60 4.45 8.73
N ASP A 217 4.39 3.14 8.64
CA ASP A 217 5.47 2.15 8.50
C ASP A 217 6.28 2.39 7.20
N HIS A 218 5.60 2.68 6.08
CA HIS A 218 6.31 3.10 4.85
C HIS A 218 7.17 4.33 5.07
N ALA A 219 6.62 5.39 5.69
CA ALA A 219 7.37 6.62 5.94
C ALA A 219 8.59 6.38 6.81
N VAL A 220 8.41 5.71 7.94
CA VAL A 220 9.44 5.50 8.96
C VAL A 220 10.55 4.58 8.47
N GLU A 221 10.19 3.41 7.90
CA GLU A 221 11.20 2.49 7.40
C GLU A 221 11.94 3.04 6.18
N SER A 222 11.25 3.72 5.24
CA SER A 222 11.91 4.34 4.09
C SER A 222 12.84 5.48 4.51
N PHE A 223 12.47 6.28 5.52
CA PHE A 223 13.36 7.29 6.07
C PHE A 223 14.59 6.67 6.74
N CYS A 224 14.42 5.60 7.50
CA CYS A 224 15.50 4.88 8.16
C CYS A 224 16.30 3.96 7.23
N SER A 225 15.86 3.76 6.00
CA SER A 225 16.49 2.85 5.05
C SER A 225 17.97 3.21 4.78
N PRO A 226 18.87 2.24 4.66
CA PRO A 226 20.23 2.48 4.17
C PRO A 226 20.29 3.03 2.73
N ARG A 227 19.18 2.92 1.98
CA ARG A 227 19.03 3.45 0.63
C ARG A 227 18.38 4.83 0.58
N ALA A 228 18.00 5.39 1.74
CA ALA A 228 17.47 6.74 1.80
C ALA A 228 18.52 7.75 1.32
N ASN A 229 18.06 8.79 0.65
CA ASN A 229 18.92 9.80 0.05
C ASN A 229 18.23 11.17 0.07
N PRO A 230 18.92 12.28 -0.25
CA PRO A 230 18.35 13.62 -0.19
C PRO A 230 17.06 13.83 -1.00
N ALA A 231 16.77 12.99 -2.01
CA ALA A 231 15.54 13.09 -2.79
C ALA A 231 14.37 12.32 -2.15
N THR A 232 14.63 11.24 -1.39
CA THR A 232 13.59 10.40 -0.77
C THR A 232 13.28 10.79 0.67
N GLU A 233 14.26 11.28 1.41
CA GLU A 233 14.13 11.65 2.83
C GLU A 233 13.04 12.69 3.12
N PRO A 234 12.96 13.81 2.38
CA PRO A 234 11.93 14.82 2.61
C PRO A 234 10.52 14.27 2.44
N LEU A 235 10.32 13.36 1.47
CA LEU A 235 9.03 12.73 1.21
C LEU A 235 8.60 11.87 2.41
N SER A 236 9.47 10.97 2.85
CA SER A 236 9.21 10.07 3.97
C SER A 236 8.97 10.86 5.28
N LEU A 237 9.81 11.86 5.56
CA LEU A 237 9.70 12.66 6.77
C LEU A 237 8.42 13.51 6.81
N GLN A 238 8.03 14.10 5.67
CA GLN A 238 6.79 14.85 5.59
C GLN A 238 5.57 13.92 5.65
N GLY A 239 5.65 12.73 5.06
CA GLY A 239 4.61 11.70 5.19
C GLY A 239 4.35 11.35 6.65
N TRP A 240 5.42 11.05 7.41
CA TRP A 240 5.34 10.82 8.85
C TRP A 240 4.71 12.00 9.61
N ARG A 241 5.19 13.22 9.37
CA ARG A 241 4.68 14.45 10.02
C ARG A 241 3.19 14.67 9.79
N LEU A 242 2.71 14.47 8.56
CA LEU A 242 1.30 14.63 8.21
C LEU A 242 0.45 13.57 8.89
N LEU A 243 0.83 12.29 8.82
CA LEU A 243 0.10 11.18 9.43
C LEU A 243 0.03 11.32 10.96
N ALA A 244 1.16 11.60 11.62
CA ALA A 244 1.21 11.74 13.07
C ALA A 244 0.28 12.86 13.61
N ARG A 245 -0.01 13.88 12.80
CA ARG A 245 -0.91 14.99 13.17
C ARG A 245 -2.36 14.75 12.76
N SER A 246 -2.59 14.23 11.55
CA SER A 246 -3.93 14.10 11.01
C SER A 246 -4.70 12.90 11.57
N LEU A 247 -4.06 11.78 11.88
CA LEU A 247 -4.76 10.59 12.40
C LEU A 247 -5.44 10.86 13.76
N PRO A 248 -4.77 11.49 14.74
CA PRO A 248 -5.43 11.91 15.97
C PRO A 248 -6.58 12.92 15.77
N ALA A 249 -6.48 13.80 14.75
CA ALA A 249 -7.56 14.75 14.43
C ALA A 249 -8.76 14.02 13.84
N ILE A 250 -8.57 13.09 12.91
CA ILE A 250 -9.64 12.23 12.35
C ILE A 250 -10.32 11.41 13.45
N GLN A 251 -9.56 10.91 14.43
CA GLN A 251 -10.15 10.16 15.54
C GLN A 251 -11.04 11.05 16.43
N ALA A 252 -10.61 12.30 16.65
CA ALA A 252 -11.36 13.27 17.44
C ALA A 252 -12.62 13.78 16.71
N ASP A 253 -12.51 14.01 15.41
CA ASP A 253 -13.62 14.36 14.52
C ASP A 253 -13.54 13.51 13.23
N PRO A 254 -14.30 12.41 13.14
CA PRO A 254 -14.33 11.57 11.95
C PRO A 254 -14.84 12.26 10.68
N THR A 255 -15.44 13.44 10.78
CA THR A 255 -15.97 14.20 9.64
C THR A 255 -15.03 15.32 9.16
N ASP A 256 -13.89 15.52 9.83
CA ASP A 256 -12.88 16.51 9.44
C ASP A 256 -12.23 16.14 8.09
N LEU A 257 -12.74 16.76 7.02
CA LEU A 257 -12.26 16.55 5.65
C LEU A 257 -10.84 17.09 5.43
N ASP A 258 -10.43 18.14 6.14
CA ASP A 258 -9.08 18.69 6.05
C ASP A 258 -8.05 17.71 6.65
N ALA A 259 -8.35 17.15 7.82
CA ALA A 259 -7.53 16.13 8.44
C ALA A 259 -7.44 14.87 7.56
N ARG A 260 -8.55 14.43 6.96
CA ARG A 260 -8.58 13.29 6.02
C ARG A 260 -7.74 13.55 4.77
N LEU A 261 -7.85 14.74 4.17
CA LEU A 261 -7.02 15.11 3.02
C LEU A 261 -5.53 15.17 3.38
N LYS A 262 -5.18 15.71 4.56
CA LYS A 262 -3.80 15.70 5.08
C LYS A 262 -3.28 14.29 5.31
N ALA A 263 -4.12 13.36 5.78
CA ALA A 263 -3.76 11.96 5.92
C ALA A 263 -3.51 11.30 4.55
N GLN A 264 -4.34 11.60 3.53
CA GLN A 264 -4.12 11.13 2.16
C GLN A 264 -2.80 11.66 1.57
N PHE A 265 -2.47 12.94 1.79
CA PHE A 265 -1.15 13.47 1.42
C PHE A 265 -0.02 12.78 2.19
N GLY A 266 -0.21 12.53 3.49
CA GLY A 266 0.77 11.82 4.31
C GLY A 266 1.04 10.41 3.78
N MET A 267 0.00 9.67 3.44
CA MET A 267 0.08 8.35 2.81
C MET A 267 0.83 8.41 1.46
N TRP A 268 0.48 9.34 0.58
CA TRP A 268 1.13 9.49 -0.72
C TRP A 268 2.63 9.75 -0.57
N GLN A 269 3.01 10.71 0.29
CA GLN A 269 4.42 11.04 0.49
C GLN A 269 5.18 9.91 1.19
N ALA A 270 4.55 9.21 2.12
CA ALA A 270 5.13 8.04 2.78
C ALA A 270 5.57 6.96 1.79
N ILE A 271 4.70 6.60 0.85
CA ILE A 271 5.00 5.56 -0.15
C ILE A 271 5.94 6.08 -1.24
N ALA A 272 5.91 7.38 -1.56
CA ALA A 272 6.73 7.96 -2.64
C ALA A 272 8.24 7.75 -2.40
N GLY A 273 8.71 7.87 -1.17
CA GLY A 273 10.10 7.54 -0.82
C GLY A 273 10.45 6.06 -1.07
N SER A 274 9.55 5.16 -0.69
CA SER A 274 9.74 3.72 -0.85
C SER A 274 9.77 3.30 -2.32
N VAL A 275 8.81 3.73 -3.12
CA VAL A 275 8.75 3.37 -4.56
C VAL A 275 9.83 4.05 -5.39
N ALA A 276 10.38 5.16 -4.89
CA ALA A 276 11.53 5.82 -5.50
C ALA A 276 12.87 5.12 -5.22
N GLY A 277 12.90 4.13 -4.32
CA GLY A 277 14.09 3.29 -4.09
C GLY A 277 14.55 3.19 -2.63
N ALA A 278 14.00 3.98 -1.70
CA ALA A 278 14.27 3.86 -0.26
C ALA A 278 13.44 2.72 0.33
N ARG A 279 13.88 1.49 0.11
CA ARG A 279 13.14 0.27 0.47
C ARG A 279 12.79 0.19 1.94
N THR A 280 11.67 -0.47 2.23
CA THR A 280 11.23 -0.82 3.58
C THR A 280 12.07 -1.95 4.18
N GLY A 281 12.06 -2.08 5.51
CA GLY A 281 12.89 -2.97 6.30
C GLY A 281 12.16 -4.11 6.99
N ALA A 282 12.59 -4.43 8.21
CA ALA A 282 12.19 -5.61 8.95
C ALA A 282 10.71 -5.60 9.40
N SER A 283 10.10 -4.45 9.66
CA SER A 283 8.67 -4.37 10.00
C SER A 283 7.81 -4.94 8.87
N HIS A 284 8.10 -4.55 7.63
CA HIS A 284 7.45 -5.12 6.46
C HIS A 284 7.76 -6.61 6.27
N GLY A 285 9.05 -7.00 6.36
CA GLY A 285 9.47 -8.38 6.13
C GLY A 285 8.88 -9.39 7.12
N ILE A 286 8.92 -9.07 8.41
CA ILE A 286 8.30 -9.90 9.47
C ILE A 286 6.78 -9.83 9.35
N GLY A 287 6.22 -8.66 9.06
CA GLY A 287 4.79 -8.46 8.84
C GLY A 287 4.22 -9.32 7.70
N TYR A 288 4.97 -9.56 6.63
CA TYR A 288 4.55 -10.49 5.56
C TYR A 288 4.46 -11.94 6.05
N ALA A 289 5.41 -12.38 6.87
CA ALA A 289 5.37 -13.71 7.47
C ALA A 289 4.18 -13.86 8.42
N LEU A 290 3.92 -12.86 9.27
CA LEU A 290 2.77 -12.83 10.18
C LEU A 290 1.44 -12.86 9.43
N GLY A 291 1.26 -11.99 8.46
CA GLY A 291 0.03 -11.92 7.68
C GLY A 291 -0.26 -13.21 6.91
N ALA A 292 0.77 -13.84 6.32
CA ALA A 292 0.61 -15.09 5.58
C ALA A 292 0.33 -16.30 6.47
N THR A 293 0.81 -16.30 7.73
CA THR A 293 0.69 -17.46 8.64
C THR A 293 -0.58 -17.39 9.48
N PHE A 294 -0.99 -16.19 9.92
CA PHE A 294 -2.07 -16.00 10.90
C PHE A 294 -3.24 -15.18 10.36
N ASP A 295 -3.26 -14.89 9.05
CA ASP A 295 -4.31 -14.08 8.40
C ASP A 295 -4.50 -12.68 9.04
N ILE A 296 -3.40 -12.12 9.57
CA ILE A 296 -3.42 -10.80 10.20
C ILE A 296 -3.39 -9.72 9.11
N ALA A 297 -4.28 -8.74 9.22
CA ALA A 297 -4.30 -7.60 8.31
C ALA A 297 -2.93 -6.88 8.28
N HIS A 298 -2.46 -6.49 7.07
CA HIS A 298 -1.14 -5.86 6.91
C HIS A 298 -0.95 -4.59 7.74
N GLY A 299 -2.02 -3.84 8.00
CA GLY A 299 -1.96 -2.69 8.89
C GLY A 299 -1.70 -3.10 10.33
N HIS A 300 -2.35 -4.13 10.83
CA HIS A 300 -2.15 -4.65 12.19
C HIS A 300 -0.74 -5.21 12.37
N THR A 301 -0.17 -5.89 11.36
CA THR A 301 1.24 -6.33 11.47
C THR A 301 2.20 -5.15 11.61
N SER A 302 1.94 -4.03 10.93
CA SER A 302 2.73 -2.80 11.09
C SER A 302 2.53 -2.14 12.46
N CYS A 303 1.32 -2.16 13.01
CA CYS A 303 1.05 -1.64 14.38
C CYS A 303 1.93 -2.33 15.42
N VAL A 304 2.06 -3.65 15.30
CA VAL A 304 2.79 -4.48 16.26
C VAL A 304 4.30 -4.44 16.00
N MET A 305 4.72 -4.56 14.75
CA MET A 305 6.14 -4.77 14.43
C MET A 305 6.96 -3.48 14.37
N LEU A 306 6.39 -2.36 13.90
CA LEU A 306 7.17 -1.15 13.69
C LEU A 306 7.82 -0.61 14.98
N PRO A 307 7.13 -0.51 16.14
CA PRO A 307 7.77 -0.09 17.38
C PRO A 307 8.89 -1.03 17.83
N ALA A 308 8.71 -2.34 17.71
CA ALA A 308 9.70 -3.34 18.07
C ALA A 308 10.96 -3.25 17.19
N VAL A 309 10.77 -3.13 15.87
CA VAL A 309 11.86 -2.97 14.89
C VAL A 309 12.65 -1.67 15.14
N LEU A 310 11.96 -0.57 15.46
CA LEU A 310 12.64 0.68 15.81
C LEU A 310 13.50 0.52 17.06
N ARG A 311 12.99 -0.12 18.13
CA ARG A 311 13.77 -0.41 19.35
C ARG A 311 15.01 -1.24 19.02
N TRP A 312 14.86 -2.29 18.22
CA TRP A 312 15.97 -3.18 17.85
C TRP A 312 17.02 -2.47 16.99
N ASN A 313 16.58 -1.60 16.06
CA ASN A 313 17.44 -0.83 15.18
C ASN A 313 18.16 0.34 15.89
N ALA A 314 17.68 0.79 17.05
CA ALA A 314 18.23 1.96 17.75
C ALA A 314 19.74 1.82 18.05
N ALA A 315 20.24 0.59 18.22
CA ALA A 315 21.66 0.33 18.41
C ALA A 315 22.56 0.83 17.27
N VAL A 316 22.01 1.00 16.05
CA VAL A 316 22.78 1.37 14.85
C VAL A 316 22.31 2.67 14.18
N ASN A 317 21.08 3.15 14.47
CA ASN A 317 20.51 4.31 13.77
C ASN A 317 19.75 5.28 14.69
N ALA A 318 20.09 5.35 15.98
CA ALA A 318 19.43 6.23 16.95
C ALA A 318 19.38 7.70 16.50
N ASP A 319 20.47 8.23 15.94
CA ASP A 319 20.53 9.60 15.44
C ASP A 319 19.54 9.86 14.33
N ARG A 320 19.35 8.88 13.46
CA ARG A 320 18.37 8.98 12.37
C ARG A 320 16.94 8.90 12.89
N GLN A 321 16.68 8.04 13.86
CA GLN A 321 15.37 7.96 14.54
C GLN A 321 15.04 9.26 15.30
N ARG A 322 16.04 9.94 15.87
CA ARG A 322 15.84 11.25 16.51
C ARG A 322 15.25 12.29 15.56
N LEU A 323 15.64 12.29 14.29
CA LEU A 323 15.05 13.18 13.28
C LEU A 323 13.55 12.93 13.06
N LEU A 324 13.08 11.68 13.21
CA LEU A 324 11.64 11.37 13.20
C LEU A 324 10.93 12.02 14.40
N SER A 325 11.53 11.98 15.58
CA SER A 325 11.00 12.60 16.79
C SER A 325 10.97 14.12 16.68
N GLU A 326 12.03 14.73 16.17
CA GLU A 326 12.10 16.17 15.89
C GLU A 326 11.03 16.61 14.88
N ALA A 327 10.76 15.79 13.85
CA ALA A 327 9.77 16.10 12.82
C ALA A 327 8.35 16.29 13.36
N VAL A 328 8.02 15.67 14.48
CA VAL A 328 6.72 15.81 15.15
C VAL A 328 6.76 16.71 16.37
N GLY A 329 7.92 17.35 16.64
CA GLY A 329 8.10 18.31 17.74
C GLY A 329 8.32 17.68 19.11
N GLN A 330 8.80 16.43 19.15
CA GLN A 330 9.07 15.67 20.39
C GLN A 330 10.48 15.06 20.40
N PRO A 331 11.55 15.89 20.33
CA PRO A 331 12.92 15.43 20.13
C PRO A 331 13.45 14.50 21.22
N ASP A 332 12.89 14.58 22.42
CA ASP A 332 13.32 13.82 23.60
C ASP A 332 12.59 12.46 23.76
N VAL A 333 11.59 12.17 22.90
CA VAL A 333 10.83 10.93 22.93
C VAL A 333 11.36 9.99 21.86
N PRO A 334 11.71 8.73 22.18
CA PRO A 334 12.13 7.76 21.17
C PRO A 334 11.07 7.56 20.08
N ALA A 335 11.48 7.46 18.81
CA ALA A 335 10.56 7.29 17.69
C ALA A 335 9.68 6.03 17.84
N ALA A 336 10.22 4.96 18.43
CA ALA A 336 9.47 3.74 18.74
C ALA A 336 8.28 4.02 19.67
N ASP A 337 8.49 4.86 20.68
CA ASP A 337 7.44 5.18 21.67
C ASP A 337 6.41 6.15 21.09
N LEU A 338 6.81 7.04 20.19
CA LEU A 338 5.88 7.88 19.42
C LEU A 338 4.95 7.07 18.55
N VAL A 339 5.49 6.07 17.84
CA VAL A 339 4.68 5.17 17.00
C VAL A 339 3.76 4.31 17.88
N ALA A 340 4.27 3.73 18.97
CA ALA A 340 3.47 2.93 19.90
C ALA A 340 2.34 3.76 20.52
N ALA A 341 2.62 5.00 20.93
CA ALA A 341 1.61 5.91 21.47
C ALA A 341 0.52 6.28 20.43
N LEU A 342 0.92 6.44 19.16
CA LEU A 342 -0.04 6.68 18.08
C LEU A 342 -0.94 5.47 17.85
N VAL A 343 -0.37 4.26 17.79
CA VAL A 343 -1.12 2.99 17.66
C VAL A 343 -2.13 2.83 18.79
N ALA A 344 -1.67 2.99 20.05
CA ALA A 344 -2.52 2.90 21.23
C ALA A 344 -3.64 3.94 21.24
N ARG A 345 -3.33 5.20 20.88
CA ARG A 345 -4.32 6.28 20.77
C ARG A 345 -5.41 5.95 19.75
N LEU A 346 -5.06 5.32 18.63
CA LEU A 346 -6.03 4.94 17.59
C LEU A 346 -6.84 3.68 17.94
N GLY A 347 -6.57 3.04 19.08
CA GLY A 347 -7.28 1.83 19.52
C GLY A 347 -6.90 0.58 18.74
N LEU A 348 -5.71 0.56 18.14
CA LEU A 348 -5.20 -0.56 17.34
C LEU A 348 -4.34 -1.52 18.18
N PRO A 349 -4.16 -2.80 17.75
CA PRO A 349 -3.34 -3.76 18.48
C PRO A 349 -1.89 -3.29 18.61
N GLY A 350 -1.34 -3.34 19.82
CA GLY A 350 0.01 -2.86 20.13
C GLY A 350 1.02 -3.97 20.37
N SER A 351 0.56 -5.24 20.45
CA SER A 351 1.40 -6.40 20.74
C SER A 351 1.04 -7.62 19.88
N LEU A 352 1.94 -8.59 19.81
CA LEU A 352 1.68 -9.89 19.17
C LEU A 352 0.54 -10.65 19.85
N ARG A 353 0.37 -10.48 21.17
CA ARG A 353 -0.74 -11.09 21.91
C ARG A 353 -2.10 -10.56 21.48
N ASP A 354 -2.20 -9.27 21.20
CA ASP A 354 -3.43 -8.62 20.74
C ASP A 354 -3.91 -9.16 19.38
N VAL A 355 -2.99 -9.73 18.60
CA VAL A 355 -3.28 -10.37 17.31
C VAL A 355 -3.21 -11.90 17.35
N GLY A 356 -3.22 -12.49 18.56
CA GLY A 356 -3.33 -13.94 18.78
C GLY A 356 -2.04 -14.72 18.49
N VAL A 357 -0.87 -14.08 18.55
CA VAL A 357 0.43 -14.72 18.28
C VAL A 357 1.24 -14.83 19.58
N GLY A 358 1.54 -16.06 19.99
CA GLY A 358 2.35 -16.37 21.16
C GLY A 358 3.79 -16.78 20.82
N PRO A 359 4.66 -16.86 21.87
CA PRO A 359 6.09 -17.21 21.70
C PRO A 359 6.33 -18.58 21.05
N GLU A 360 5.39 -19.52 21.16
CA GLU A 360 5.44 -20.84 20.54
C GLU A 360 5.55 -20.80 19.01
N HIS A 361 5.16 -19.68 18.40
CA HIS A 361 5.21 -19.48 16.94
C HIS A 361 6.47 -18.76 16.45
N PHE A 362 7.29 -18.20 17.34
CA PHE A 362 8.40 -17.31 16.96
C PHE A 362 9.43 -17.97 16.03
N ALA A 363 9.76 -19.22 16.28
CA ALA A 363 10.73 -19.94 15.46
C ALA A 363 10.23 -20.16 14.02
N ASP A 364 8.94 -20.45 13.82
CA ASP A 364 8.35 -20.62 12.48
C ASP A 364 8.22 -19.26 11.76
N ILE A 365 7.77 -18.23 12.46
CA ILE A 365 7.69 -16.86 11.90
C ILE A 365 9.09 -16.40 11.46
N ALA A 366 10.10 -16.58 12.31
CA ALA A 366 11.47 -16.15 12.03
C ALA A 366 12.03 -16.86 10.79
N LYS A 367 11.82 -18.17 10.66
CA LYS A 367 12.23 -18.95 9.49
C LYS A 367 11.56 -18.44 8.21
N ARG A 368 10.25 -18.12 8.26
CA ARG A 368 9.49 -17.60 7.13
C ARG A 368 9.89 -16.17 6.77
N ALA A 369 10.21 -15.33 7.75
CA ALA A 369 10.59 -13.94 7.54
C ALA A 369 11.93 -13.81 6.79
N LEU A 370 12.90 -14.69 7.04
CA LEU A 370 14.25 -14.63 6.45
C LEU A 370 14.28 -14.73 4.92
N VAL A 371 13.21 -15.17 4.26
CA VAL A 371 13.14 -15.22 2.79
C VAL A 371 12.95 -13.84 2.17
N TYR A 372 12.43 -12.87 2.95
CA TYR A 372 12.15 -11.52 2.45
C TYR A 372 13.40 -10.65 2.44
N VAL A 373 13.65 -10.01 1.31
CA VAL A 373 14.80 -9.11 1.12
C VAL A 373 14.80 -7.92 2.08
N ASN A 374 13.62 -7.53 2.56
CA ASN A 374 13.41 -6.45 3.53
C ASN A 374 14.28 -6.60 4.80
N LEU A 375 14.54 -7.83 5.25
CA LEU A 375 15.37 -8.08 6.41
C LEU A 375 16.84 -7.73 6.14
N ARG A 376 17.31 -7.96 4.93
CA ARG A 376 18.68 -7.60 4.50
C ARG A 376 18.82 -6.11 4.21
N ASP A 377 17.75 -5.45 3.74
CA ASP A 377 17.69 -4.01 3.48
C ASP A 377 17.39 -3.19 4.76
N ASN A 378 17.23 -3.85 5.93
CA ASN A 378 17.02 -3.19 7.22
C ASN A 378 18.29 -2.44 7.67
N PRO A 379 18.21 -1.30 8.40
CA PRO A 379 19.38 -0.56 8.90
C PRO A 379 20.41 -1.41 9.65
N ARG A 380 19.95 -2.33 10.46
CA ARG A 380 20.73 -3.44 11.02
C ARG A 380 20.32 -4.69 10.27
N PRO A 381 21.13 -5.17 9.29
CA PRO A 381 20.77 -6.32 8.46
C PRO A 381 20.50 -7.58 9.30
N ILE A 382 19.40 -8.28 8.96
CA ILE A 382 18.97 -9.48 9.67
C ILE A 382 19.21 -10.68 8.78
N THR A 383 19.99 -11.63 9.28
CA THR A 383 20.42 -12.83 8.54
C THR A 383 20.20 -14.14 9.29
N ARG A 384 19.87 -14.06 10.59
CA ARG A 384 19.72 -15.21 11.48
C ARG A 384 18.35 -15.26 12.14
N ILE A 385 17.92 -16.46 12.47
CA ILE A 385 16.62 -16.73 13.13
C ILE A 385 16.53 -16.05 14.50
N ASP A 386 17.60 -16.12 15.29
CA ASP A 386 17.67 -15.52 16.62
C ASP A 386 17.48 -14.00 16.60
N GLU A 387 18.00 -13.30 15.59
CA GLU A 387 17.81 -11.85 15.43
C GLU A 387 16.33 -11.48 15.18
N VAL A 388 15.59 -12.31 14.45
CA VAL A 388 14.14 -12.12 14.27
C VAL A 388 13.39 -12.41 15.59
N ILE A 389 13.80 -13.46 16.31
CA ILE A 389 13.20 -13.81 17.62
C ILE A 389 13.38 -12.67 18.62
N GLU A 390 14.58 -12.04 18.70
CA GLU A 390 14.82 -10.85 19.53
C GLU A 390 13.80 -9.72 19.23
N ILE A 391 13.48 -9.50 17.95
CA ILE A 391 12.50 -8.47 17.55
C ILE A 391 11.08 -8.88 17.97
N LEU A 392 10.72 -10.16 17.79
CA LEU A 392 9.40 -10.67 18.18
C LEU A 392 9.20 -10.59 19.71
N GLU A 393 10.26 -10.83 20.50
CA GLU A 393 10.23 -10.66 21.96
C GLU A 393 9.97 -9.22 22.39
N LEU A 394 10.47 -8.22 21.63
CA LEU A 394 10.17 -6.79 21.86
C LEU A 394 8.74 -6.38 21.50
N ALA A 395 8.00 -7.26 20.81
CA ALA A 395 6.64 -7.02 20.32
C ALA A 395 5.54 -7.74 21.13
N VAL A 396 5.88 -8.39 22.26
CA VAL A 396 4.93 -9.17 23.10
C VAL A 396 4.09 -8.29 24.02
#